data_5189332c1508ec947d77c5d35bf68e51
#
_entry.id   5189332c1508ec947d77c5d35bf68e51
#
_cell.length_a   1.000
_cell.length_b   1.000
_cell.length_c   1.000
_cell.angle_alpha   90.00
_cell.angle_beta   90.00
_cell.angle_gamma   90.00
#
_symmetry.space_group_name_H-M   'P 1'
#
loop_
_entity.id
_entity.type
_entity.pdbx_description
1 polymer ?
#
loop_
_entity_poly.entity_id
_entity_poly.type
_entity_poly.pdbx_seq_one_letter_code
_entity_poly.pdbx_strand_id
1 'polypeptide(L)'
;MAYEFSLPNKTIMGENALEASGETLKSFGEKAFIVSGKVVTKMGTVKILTDYLTELDIKFEIFNDITGEPTDTMIEAGVKAYKDAGCDFCIAIGGGSPLDSGKAIAAMTELEGNICDYMGTSIEGKFPKLVLIPTTAGTGSEATKFSIITDTKNNVKILLKGEALLPDLAIIDYKFSMTSPKSVTAATGMDALTHAVEAYASKKANPLTDTYALSAIKRVFKYLPIAYKDGENKKAREEMALAAYEAGVCINNSSVTLVHGMSRPIGALFHVAHGISNAMLIKECLSYVIDGSYEKFANIARVINEDNDNLSDKEASEEFINELDKICNICEIPTLKEYGINKDEFYKLMDKMAEDAMNSGSPSNTIKNISKQDLINIYEKLWK
;
A
#
# COMPACT_ATOMS: atom_id res chain seq x y z
N MET A 1 20.21 6.64 18.17
CA MET A 1 19.22 7.74 18.16
C MET A 1 17.88 7.17 18.60
N ALA A 2 17.04 7.96 19.28
CA ALA A 2 15.66 7.55 19.54
C ALA A 2 14.84 7.61 18.23
N TYR A 3 13.87 6.72 18.07
CA TYR A 3 12.92 6.71 16.97
C TYR A 3 11.53 6.38 17.50
N GLU A 4 10.50 6.91 16.83
CA GLU A 4 9.12 6.59 17.11
C GLU A 4 8.70 5.38 16.28
N PHE A 5 7.80 4.56 16.86
CA PHE A 5 7.24 3.39 16.18
C PHE A 5 5.76 3.30 16.51
N SER A 6 4.93 3.49 15.49
CA SER A 6 3.48 3.56 15.62
C SER A 6 2.81 2.41 14.87
N LEU A 7 1.76 1.89 15.48
CA LEU A 7 0.92 0.81 14.95
C LEU A 7 -0.55 1.18 15.11
N PRO A 8 -1.48 0.51 14.39
CA PRO A 8 -2.90 0.53 14.73
C PRO A 8 -3.13 0.26 16.22
N ASN A 9 -4.14 0.91 16.80
CA ASN A 9 -4.43 0.71 18.22
C ASN A 9 -4.74 -0.76 18.55
N LYS A 10 -5.42 -1.45 17.63
CA LYS A 10 -5.70 -2.89 17.71
C LYS A 10 -5.68 -3.49 16.30
N THR A 11 -5.10 -4.67 16.17
CA THR A 11 -5.17 -5.47 14.96
C THR A 11 -5.71 -6.86 15.28
N ILE A 12 -6.71 -7.31 14.52
CA ILE A 12 -7.24 -8.68 14.58
C ILE A 12 -7.00 -9.29 13.21
N MET A 13 -6.31 -10.43 13.15
CA MET A 13 -5.91 -11.05 11.89
C MET A 13 -6.07 -12.56 11.90
N GLY A 14 -6.25 -13.12 10.69
CA GLY A 14 -6.39 -14.54 10.44
C GLY A 14 -7.82 -14.92 10.05
N GLU A 15 -8.09 -16.24 10.04
CA GLU A 15 -9.41 -16.76 9.73
C GLU A 15 -10.43 -16.32 10.77
N ASN A 16 -11.58 -15.81 10.32
CA ASN A 16 -12.65 -15.26 11.15
C ASN A 16 -12.24 -14.02 11.99
N ALA A 17 -11.31 -13.23 11.48
CA ALA A 17 -10.90 -11.98 12.16
C ALA A 17 -12.07 -10.98 12.25
N LEU A 18 -13.00 -10.98 11.27
CA LEU A 18 -14.22 -10.17 11.34
C LEU A 18 -15.07 -10.59 12.54
N GLU A 19 -15.35 -11.88 12.68
CA GLU A 19 -16.18 -12.41 13.75
C GLU A 19 -15.53 -12.20 15.12
N ALA A 20 -14.21 -12.32 15.22
CA ALA A 20 -13.46 -12.04 16.43
C ALA A 20 -13.46 -10.55 16.84
N SER A 21 -13.87 -9.65 15.94
CA SER A 21 -13.91 -8.21 16.20
C SER A 21 -15.22 -7.71 16.85
N GLY A 22 -16.23 -8.55 17.00
CA GLY A 22 -17.60 -8.16 17.37
C GLY A 22 -17.72 -7.29 18.60
N GLU A 23 -17.10 -7.68 19.72
CA GLU A 23 -17.14 -6.90 20.97
C GLU A 23 -16.44 -5.55 20.82
N THR A 24 -15.38 -5.48 20.00
CA THR A 24 -14.69 -4.22 19.72
C THR A 24 -15.56 -3.29 18.88
N LEU A 25 -16.22 -3.83 17.83
CA LEU A 25 -17.14 -3.07 16.98
C LEU A 25 -18.31 -2.50 17.80
N LYS A 26 -18.94 -3.31 18.66
CA LYS A 26 -20.01 -2.85 19.58
C LYS A 26 -19.56 -1.71 20.50
N SER A 27 -18.29 -1.68 20.89
CA SER A 27 -17.77 -0.62 21.77
C SER A 27 -17.56 0.73 21.05
N PHE A 28 -17.63 0.77 19.71
CA PHE A 28 -17.39 1.99 18.94
C PHE A 28 -18.65 2.84 18.71
N GLY A 29 -19.84 2.24 18.77
CA GLY A 29 -21.10 2.96 18.58
C GLY A 29 -22.23 2.07 18.11
N GLU A 30 -23.38 2.69 17.83
CA GLU A 30 -24.61 1.99 17.42
C GLU A 30 -24.83 2.03 15.91
N LYS A 31 -24.16 2.97 15.20
CA LYS A 31 -24.33 3.15 13.74
C LYS A 31 -23.01 3.38 13.02
N ALA A 32 -22.65 2.43 12.18
CA ALA A 32 -21.44 2.47 11.36
C ALA A 32 -21.64 3.22 10.02
N PHE A 33 -20.66 3.99 9.59
CA PHE A 33 -20.56 4.51 8.23
C PHE A 33 -19.59 3.66 7.43
N ILE A 34 -20.08 2.96 6.41
CA ILE A 34 -19.27 2.02 5.62
C ILE A 34 -18.82 2.70 4.34
N VAL A 35 -17.49 2.95 4.23
CA VAL A 35 -16.85 3.51 3.05
C VAL A 35 -16.30 2.38 2.16
N SER A 36 -16.70 2.33 0.89
CA SER A 36 -16.26 1.28 -0.04
C SER A 36 -16.27 1.76 -1.49
N GLY A 37 -15.84 0.89 -2.41
CA GLY A 37 -15.97 1.09 -3.85
C GLY A 37 -17.11 0.28 -4.45
N LYS A 38 -17.65 0.74 -5.60
CA LYS A 38 -18.75 0.06 -6.30
C LYS A 38 -18.41 -1.38 -6.69
N VAL A 39 -17.16 -1.65 -7.07
CA VAL A 39 -16.73 -3.00 -7.47
C VAL A 39 -16.80 -3.95 -6.29
N VAL A 40 -16.20 -3.59 -5.16
CA VAL A 40 -16.16 -4.39 -3.92
C VAL A 40 -17.58 -4.66 -3.41
N THR A 41 -18.45 -3.64 -3.49
CA THR A 41 -19.87 -3.77 -3.12
C THR A 41 -20.61 -4.77 -4.05
N LYS A 42 -20.42 -4.67 -5.37
CA LYS A 42 -21.05 -5.57 -6.34
C LYS A 42 -20.57 -7.02 -6.22
N MET A 43 -19.34 -7.23 -5.80
CA MET A 43 -18.77 -8.57 -5.57
C MET A 43 -19.31 -9.24 -4.30
N GLY A 44 -20.13 -8.56 -3.52
CA GLY A 44 -20.74 -9.10 -2.30
C GLY A 44 -19.84 -9.00 -1.06
N THR A 45 -18.64 -8.44 -1.18
CA THR A 45 -17.70 -8.33 -0.06
C THR A 45 -18.24 -7.44 1.06
N VAL A 46 -18.86 -6.31 0.71
CA VAL A 46 -19.52 -5.42 1.67
C VAL A 46 -20.70 -6.12 2.35
N LYS A 47 -21.40 -7.01 1.65
CA LYS A 47 -22.53 -7.78 2.20
C LYS A 47 -22.10 -8.67 3.38
N ILE A 48 -20.92 -9.30 3.31
CA ILE A 48 -20.38 -10.10 4.42
C ILE A 48 -20.28 -9.24 5.69
N LEU A 49 -19.74 -8.02 5.57
CA LEU A 49 -19.65 -7.09 6.69
C LEU A 49 -21.03 -6.67 7.21
N THR A 50 -21.95 -6.28 6.31
CA THR A 50 -23.28 -5.79 6.71
C THR A 50 -24.15 -6.87 7.33
N ASP A 51 -24.03 -8.11 6.88
CA ASP A 51 -24.73 -9.25 7.51
C ASP A 51 -24.22 -9.42 8.94
N TYR A 52 -22.90 -9.36 9.15
CA TYR A 52 -22.33 -9.47 10.50
C TYR A 52 -22.69 -8.28 11.41
N LEU A 53 -22.69 -7.04 10.89
CA LEU A 53 -23.15 -5.88 11.66
C LEU A 53 -24.62 -6.02 12.09
N THR A 54 -25.45 -6.60 11.22
CA THR A 54 -26.85 -6.88 11.53
C THR A 54 -27.00 -7.91 12.67
N GLU A 55 -26.18 -8.96 12.69
CA GLU A 55 -26.13 -9.94 13.79
C GLU A 55 -25.69 -9.30 15.13
N LEU A 56 -24.90 -8.23 15.05
CA LEU A 56 -24.44 -7.47 16.21
C LEU A 56 -25.42 -6.38 16.68
N ASP A 57 -26.57 -6.19 16.00
CA ASP A 57 -27.52 -5.08 16.18
C ASP A 57 -26.89 -3.69 15.91
N ILE A 58 -25.83 -3.62 15.09
CA ILE A 58 -25.20 -2.36 14.69
C ILE A 58 -25.87 -1.90 13.38
N LYS A 59 -26.48 -0.72 13.40
CA LYS A 59 -27.03 -0.07 12.21
C LYS A 59 -25.88 0.40 11.31
N PHE A 60 -26.16 0.63 10.04
CA PHE A 60 -25.14 1.14 9.12
C PHE A 60 -25.73 1.99 7.98
N GLU A 61 -24.87 2.84 7.43
CA GLU A 61 -25.07 3.55 6.17
C GLU A 61 -23.92 3.21 5.24
N ILE A 62 -24.21 2.97 3.94
CA ILE A 62 -23.19 2.58 2.96
C ILE A 62 -22.93 3.75 2.02
N PHE A 63 -21.68 4.18 1.97
CA PHE A 63 -21.14 5.11 0.99
C PHE A 63 -20.16 4.36 0.08
N ASN A 64 -20.61 4.03 -1.14
CA ASN A 64 -19.84 3.22 -2.09
C ASN A 64 -19.45 3.99 -3.36
N ASP A 65 -19.37 5.31 -3.27
CA ASP A 65 -19.04 6.19 -4.39
C ASP A 65 -17.54 6.46 -4.54
N ILE A 66 -16.69 5.65 -3.91
CA ILE A 66 -15.25 5.65 -4.20
C ILE A 66 -15.03 4.87 -5.50
N THR A 67 -14.94 5.61 -6.62
CA THR A 67 -14.97 5.01 -7.97
C THR A 67 -13.57 4.82 -8.59
N GLY A 68 -12.52 5.25 -7.90
CA GLY A 68 -11.14 5.20 -8.38
C GLY A 68 -10.18 5.70 -7.31
N GLU A 69 -9.16 6.43 -7.73
CA GLU A 69 -8.31 7.15 -6.77
C GLU A 69 -9.14 8.19 -6.00
N PRO A 70 -8.92 8.32 -4.67
CA PRO A 70 -9.72 9.25 -3.87
C PRO A 70 -9.54 10.69 -4.33
N THR A 71 -10.63 11.44 -4.36
CA THR A 71 -10.61 12.87 -4.66
C THR A 71 -11.19 13.69 -3.51
N ASP A 72 -10.80 14.95 -3.42
CA ASP A 72 -11.36 15.93 -2.48
C ASP A 72 -12.90 15.96 -2.53
N THR A 73 -13.49 15.94 -3.73
CA THR A 73 -14.94 15.94 -3.92
C THR A 73 -15.62 14.65 -3.42
N MET A 74 -14.97 13.47 -3.57
CA MET A 74 -15.47 12.22 -2.98
C MET A 74 -15.43 12.28 -1.45
N ILE A 75 -14.39 12.89 -0.86
CA ILE A 75 -14.28 13.05 0.59
C ILE A 75 -15.38 13.99 1.10
N GLU A 76 -15.59 15.16 0.48
CA GLU A 76 -16.68 16.07 0.85
C GLU A 76 -18.06 15.40 0.81
N ALA A 77 -18.35 14.62 -0.25
CA ALA A 77 -19.58 13.87 -0.37
C ALA A 77 -19.74 12.82 0.74
N GLY A 78 -18.64 12.12 1.08
CA GLY A 78 -18.62 11.13 2.17
C GLY A 78 -18.84 11.76 3.55
N VAL A 79 -18.21 12.90 3.83
CA VAL A 79 -18.41 13.65 5.08
C VAL A 79 -19.87 14.11 5.23
N LYS A 80 -20.45 14.64 4.13
CA LYS A 80 -21.87 15.01 4.14
C LYS A 80 -22.76 13.81 4.43
N ALA A 81 -22.55 12.70 3.75
CA ALA A 81 -23.35 11.47 3.94
C ALA A 81 -23.20 10.93 5.37
N TYR A 82 -22.00 10.96 5.97
CA TYR A 82 -21.75 10.57 7.35
C TYR A 82 -22.60 11.39 8.32
N LYS A 83 -22.55 12.73 8.18
CA LYS A 83 -23.28 13.67 9.03
C LYS A 83 -24.81 13.58 8.87
N ASP A 84 -25.29 13.48 7.62
CA ASP A 84 -26.72 13.35 7.32
C ASP A 84 -27.30 12.03 7.87
N ALA A 85 -26.51 10.96 7.86
CA ALA A 85 -26.89 9.66 8.39
C ALA A 85 -26.81 9.58 9.92
N GLY A 86 -26.11 10.49 10.58
CA GLY A 86 -25.89 10.48 12.04
C GLY A 86 -25.16 9.20 12.48
N CYS A 87 -24.03 8.88 11.83
CA CYS A 87 -23.20 7.74 12.16
C CYS A 87 -22.24 8.07 13.33
N ASP A 88 -21.83 7.04 14.09
CA ASP A 88 -21.00 7.18 15.29
C ASP A 88 -19.51 6.89 14.97
N PHE A 89 -19.26 5.97 14.04
CA PHE A 89 -17.92 5.54 13.68
C PHE A 89 -17.82 5.16 12.20
N CYS A 90 -16.60 5.03 11.69
CA CYS A 90 -16.33 4.77 10.28
C CYS A 90 -15.69 3.37 10.10
N ILE A 91 -16.19 2.60 9.12
CA ILE A 91 -15.58 1.37 8.64
C ILE A 91 -15.24 1.56 7.17
N ALA A 92 -13.96 1.48 6.79
CA ALA A 92 -13.59 1.44 5.39
C ALA A 92 -13.22 0.01 4.99
N ILE A 93 -13.83 -0.49 3.90
CA ILE A 93 -13.60 -1.83 3.37
C ILE A 93 -13.28 -1.77 1.89
N GLY A 94 -12.09 -2.24 1.50
CA GLY A 94 -11.66 -2.22 0.10
C GLY A 94 -10.15 -2.30 -0.07
N GLY A 95 -9.67 -1.96 -1.25
CA GLY A 95 -8.26 -1.71 -1.51
C GLY A 95 -7.81 -0.36 -0.93
N GLY A 96 -6.64 0.14 -1.33
CA GLY A 96 -6.07 1.39 -0.81
C GLY A 96 -7.02 2.59 -0.90
N SER A 97 -7.70 2.79 -2.05
CA SER A 97 -8.56 3.96 -2.26
C SER A 97 -9.72 4.07 -1.26
N PRO A 98 -10.55 3.03 -1.01
CA PRO A 98 -11.56 3.09 0.05
C PRO A 98 -10.95 3.29 1.44
N LEU A 99 -9.81 2.65 1.77
CA LEU A 99 -9.18 2.80 3.07
C LEU A 99 -8.69 4.23 3.29
N ASP A 100 -8.01 4.81 2.32
CA ASP A 100 -7.54 6.20 2.35
C ASP A 100 -8.71 7.18 2.44
N SER A 101 -9.80 6.93 1.67
CA SER A 101 -11.02 7.73 1.76
C SER A 101 -11.65 7.66 3.15
N GLY A 102 -11.71 6.47 3.76
CA GLY A 102 -12.27 6.30 5.11
C GLY A 102 -11.51 7.09 6.16
N LYS A 103 -10.17 7.10 6.09
CA LYS A 103 -9.31 7.93 6.95
C LYS A 103 -9.61 9.42 6.79
N ALA A 104 -9.65 9.88 5.54
CA ALA A 104 -9.89 11.29 5.23
C ALA A 104 -11.32 11.72 5.63
N ILE A 105 -12.34 10.90 5.35
CA ILE A 105 -13.73 11.17 5.74
C ILE A 105 -13.83 11.24 7.26
N ALA A 106 -13.32 10.24 7.99
CA ALA A 106 -13.36 10.24 9.46
C ALA A 106 -12.71 11.50 10.06
N ALA A 107 -11.54 11.91 9.54
CA ALA A 107 -10.88 13.14 9.98
C ALA A 107 -11.71 14.39 9.68
N MET A 108 -12.24 14.52 8.46
CA MET A 108 -12.99 15.68 8.01
C MET A 108 -14.39 15.81 8.60
N THR A 109 -14.88 14.85 9.37
CA THR A 109 -16.11 15.04 10.14
C THR A 109 -15.96 16.08 11.23
N GLU A 110 -14.74 16.25 11.75
CA GLU A 110 -14.39 17.14 12.86
C GLU A 110 -13.47 18.31 12.46
N LEU A 111 -12.77 18.18 11.33
CA LEU A 111 -11.91 19.23 10.81
C LEU A 111 -12.72 20.27 10.01
N GLU A 112 -12.25 21.52 10.02
CA GLU A 112 -12.84 22.63 9.26
C GLU A 112 -12.14 22.79 7.90
N GLY A 113 -12.83 23.42 6.94
CA GLY A 113 -12.26 23.73 5.62
C GLY A 113 -12.29 22.55 4.64
N ASN A 114 -11.39 22.57 3.68
CA ASN A 114 -11.24 21.52 2.66
C ASN A 114 -10.08 20.58 3.02
N ILE A 115 -10.17 19.30 2.66
CA ILE A 115 -9.10 18.31 2.93
C ILE A 115 -7.76 18.72 2.30
N CYS A 116 -7.78 19.49 1.20
CA CYS A 116 -6.57 19.99 0.54
C CYS A 116 -5.82 21.04 1.37
N ASP A 117 -6.47 21.72 2.31
CA ASP A 117 -5.85 22.71 3.19
C ASP A 117 -4.86 22.05 4.18
N TYR A 118 -4.97 20.73 4.36
CA TYR A 118 -4.11 19.96 5.26
C TYR A 118 -2.86 19.37 4.59
N MET A 119 -2.61 19.71 3.31
CA MET A 119 -1.39 19.32 2.63
C MET A 119 -0.15 19.84 3.36
N GLY A 120 0.78 18.95 3.69
CA GLY A 120 2.03 19.30 4.36
C GLY A 120 1.93 19.55 5.87
N THR A 121 0.73 19.46 6.45
CA THR A 121 0.50 19.55 7.90
C THR A 121 0.28 18.18 8.52
N SER A 122 0.49 18.04 9.84
CA SER A 122 0.11 16.83 10.56
C SER A 122 -1.37 16.92 10.94
N ILE A 123 -2.15 15.88 10.60
CA ILE A 123 -3.54 15.77 11.03
C ILE A 123 -3.57 15.28 12.47
N GLU A 124 -4.08 16.14 13.34
CA GLU A 124 -4.18 15.90 14.78
C GLU A 124 -5.61 16.12 15.24
N GLY A 125 -6.02 15.43 16.28
CA GLY A 125 -7.36 15.58 16.85
C GLY A 125 -7.96 14.27 17.34
N LYS A 126 -9.20 14.36 17.78
CA LYS A 126 -10.04 13.20 18.13
C LYS A 126 -11.12 13.08 17.06
N PHE A 127 -11.13 11.98 16.38
CA PHE A 127 -12.06 11.68 15.30
C PHE A 127 -12.96 10.50 15.67
N PRO A 128 -14.05 10.26 14.94
CA PRO A 128 -14.83 9.04 15.06
C PRO A 128 -13.94 7.80 14.98
N LYS A 129 -14.28 6.75 15.73
CA LYS A 129 -13.54 5.50 15.67
C LYS A 129 -13.43 4.99 14.24
N LEU A 130 -12.23 4.58 13.86
CA LEU A 130 -11.89 4.16 12.51
C LEU A 130 -11.53 2.68 12.46
N VAL A 131 -12.26 1.93 11.63
CA VAL A 131 -11.99 0.52 11.33
C VAL A 131 -11.56 0.38 9.87
N LEU A 132 -10.46 -0.31 9.61
CA LEU A 132 -9.98 -0.56 8.26
C LEU A 132 -9.93 -2.06 7.97
N ILE A 133 -10.56 -2.46 6.85
CA ILE A 133 -10.68 -3.85 6.38
C ILE A 133 -10.14 -3.95 4.96
N PRO A 134 -8.88 -4.36 4.76
CA PRO A 134 -8.31 -4.50 3.42
C PRO A 134 -8.94 -5.68 2.67
N THR A 135 -9.22 -5.48 1.37
CA THR A 135 -9.67 -6.54 0.45
C THR A 135 -8.59 -6.91 -0.58
N THR A 136 -7.43 -6.30 -0.49
CA THR A 136 -6.23 -6.59 -1.30
C THR A 136 -5.04 -6.78 -0.40
N ALA A 137 -4.11 -7.64 -0.80
CA ALA A 137 -2.87 -7.88 -0.06
C ALA A 137 -1.73 -7.07 -0.71
N GLY A 138 -1.65 -5.78 -0.40
CA GLY A 138 -0.68 -4.91 -1.07
C GLY A 138 -0.36 -3.61 -0.37
N THR A 139 -1.29 -2.67 -0.37
CA THR A 139 -1.03 -1.28 0.04
C THR A 139 -0.63 -1.11 1.50
N GLY A 140 -1.09 -2.02 2.38
CA GLY A 140 -0.87 -1.88 3.83
C GLY A 140 -1.46 -0.61 4.43
N SER A 141 -2.41 0.05 3.74
CA SER A 141 -3.01 1.31 4.21
C SER A 141 -3.62 1.15 5.60
N GLU A 142 -4.14 -0.03 5.94
CA GLU A 142 -4.68 -0.35 7.27
C GLU A 142 -3.65 -0.28 8.40
N ALA A 143 -2.36 -0.25 8.06
CA ALA A 143 -1.25 -0.16 9.03
C ALA A 143 -0.54 1.20 9.01
N THR A 144 -1.05 2.19 8.23
CA THR A 144 -0.35 3.45 8.00
C THR A 144 -1.13 4.67 8.50
N LYS A 145 -0.38 5.70 8.89
CA LYS A 145 -0.86 7.04 9.23
C LYS A 145 -0.92 7.99 8.02
N PHE A 146 -0.98 7.42 6.82
CA PHE A 146 -1.00 8.16 5.56
C PHE A 146 -2.33 7.97 4.83
N SER A 147 -2.73 8.97 4.07
CA SER A 147 -3.83 8.92 3.11
C SER A 147 -3.47 9.77 1.89
N ILE A 148 -3.72 9.23 0.69
CA ILE A 148 -3.41 9.93 -0.57
C ILE A 148 -4.72 10.32 -1.21
N ILE A 149 -4.92 11.64 -1.41
CA ILE A 149 -6.12 12.23 -2.00
C ILE A 149 -5.70 13.07 -3.20
N THR A 150 -6.50 13.08 -4.25
CA THR A 150 -6.29 13.96 -5.40
C THR A 150 -7.05 15.28 -5.20
N ASP A 151 -6.33 16.38 -5.19
CA ASP A 151 -6.89 17.73 -5.33
C ASP A 151 -7.34 17.91 -6.79
N THR A 152 -8.65 17.91 -7.00
CA THR A 152 -9.22 17.98 -8.36
C THR A 152 -9.06 19.35 -9.00
N LYS A 153 -8.95 20.41 -8.21
CA LYS A 153 -8.78 21.78 -8.69
C LYS A 153 -7.39 22.01 -9.27
N ASN A 154 -6.37 21.50 -8.59
CA ASN A 154 -4.97 21.69 -8.97
C ASN A 154 -4.41 20.46 -9.73
N ASN A 155 -5.17 19.37 -9.81
CA ASN A 155 -4.77 18.08 -10.38
C ASN A 155 -3.47 17.55 -9.76
N VAL A 156 -3.39 17.58 -8.42
CA VAL A 156 -2.21 17.18 -7.65
C VAL A 156 -2.60 16.12 -6.62
N LYS A 157 -1.78 15.07 -6.47
CA LYS A 157 -1.90 14.12 -5.37
C LYS A 157 -1.31 14.72 -4.11
N ILE A 158 -2.12 14.84 -3.06
CA ILE A 158 -1.70 15.29 -1.74
C ILE A 158 -1.52 14.09 -0.82
N LEU A 159 -0.42 14.10 -0.07
CA LEU A 159 -0.15 13.16 1.00
C LEU A 159 -0.59 13.78 2.32
N LEU A 160 -1.63 13.22 2.91
CA LEU A 160 -2.05 13.52 4.27
C LEU A 160 -1.32 12.59 5.24
N LYS A 161 -0.93 13.09 6.40
CA LYS A 161 -0.26 12.31 7.43
C LYS A 161 -0.67 12.77 8.82
N GLY A 162 -0.66 11.86 9.78
CA GLY A 162 -0.89 12.15 11.19
C GLY A 162 -1.21 10.89 11.97
N GLU A 163 -0.79 10.81 13.22
CA GLU A 163 -1.06 9.64 14.08
C GLU A 163 -2.57 9.38 14.21
N ALA A 164 -3.39 10.44 14.11
CA ALA A 164 -4.84 10.35 14.16
C ALA A 164 -5.48 9.64 12.93
N LEU A 165 -4.71 9.38 11.87
CA LEU A 165 -5.13 8.59 10.71
C LEU A 165 -4.85 7.08 10.86
N LEU A 166 -4.11 6.68 11.91
CA LEU A 166 -4.00 5.26 12.24
C LEU A 166 -5.36 4.74 12.72
N PRO A 167 -5.79 3.55 12.25
CA PRO A 167 -7.08 3.02 12.66
C PRO A 167 -7.11 2.61 14.15
N ASP A 168 -8.28 2.74 14.76
CA ASP A 168 -8.55 2.14 16.06
C ASP A 168 -8.59 0.63 16.00
N LEU A 169 -9.01 0.09 14.84
CA LEU A 169 -9.05 -1.35 14.59
C LEU A 169 -8.71 -1.65 13.13
N ALA A 170 -7.69 -2.47 12.90
CA ALA A 170 -7.45 -3.12 11.62
C ALA A 170 -7.95 -4.57 11.68
N ILE A 171 -8.79 -4.97 10.70
CA ILE A 171 -9.31 -6.34 10.59
C ILE A 171 -8.73 -6.95 9.32
N ILE A 172 -7.85 -7.95 9.48
CA ILE A 172 -7.14 -8.59 8.37
C ILE A 172 -7.61 -10.04 8.25
N ASP A 173 -8.69 -10.20 7.49
CA ASP A 173 -9.28 -11.50 7.22
C ASP A 173 -9.09 -11.83 5.74
N TYR A 174 -8.32 -12.89 5.46
CA TYR A 174 -7.97 -13.25 4.09
C TYR A 174 -9.20 -13.54 3.20
N LYS A 175 -10.34 -13.89 3.79
CA LYS A 175 -11.59 -14.13 3.03
C LYS A 175 -11.99 -12.95 2.16
N PHE A 176 -11.66 -11.72 2.58
CA PHE A 176 -11.95 -10.52 1.81
C PHE A 176 -11.05 -10.35 0.58
N SER A 177 -9.90 -11.04 0.51
CA SER A 177 -8.99 -11.00 -0.64
C SER A 177 -9.15 -12.19 -1.59
N MET A 178 -9.96 -13.20 -1.24
CA MET A 178 -10.16 -14.42 -2.05
C MET A 178 -10.72 -14.14 -3.45
N THR A 179 -11.50 -13.07 -3.60
CA THR A 179 -12.10 -12.67 -4.87
C THR A 179 -11.18 -11.83 -5.77
N SER A 180 -9.97 -11.52 -5.32
CA SER A 180 -9.01 -10.73 -6.10
C SER A 180 -8.55 -11.51 -7.34
N PRO A 181 -8.72 -10.93 -8.56
CA PRO A 181 -8.24 -11.57 -9.78
C PRO A 181 -6.72 -11.62 -9.83
N LYS A 182 -6.17 -12.48 -10.71
CA LYS A 182 -4.71 -12.67 -10.86
C LYS A 182 -3.95 -11.35 -11.04
N SER A 183 -4.45 -10.46 -11.89
CA SER A 183 -3.80 -9.16 -12.14
C SER A 183 -3.73 -8.28 -10.89
N VAL A 184 -4.78 -8.28 -10.07
CA VAL A 184 -4.78 -7.56 -8.78
C VAL A 184 -3.83 -8.24 -7.80
N THR A 185 -3.87 -9.57 -7.72
CA THR A 185 -2.97 -10.35 -6.84
C THR A 185 -1.49 -10.07 -7.16
N ALA A 186 -1.11 -10.07 -8.45
CA ALA A 186 0.24 -9.75 -8.89
C ALA A 186 0.62 -8.31 -8.54
N ALA A 187 -0.21 -7.34 -8.96
CA ALA A 187 0.05 -5.92 -8.75
C ALA A 187 0.23 -5.57 -7.28
N THR A 188 -0.72 -6.04 -6.44
CA THR A 188 -0.70 -5.70 -5.01
C THR A 188 0.36 -6.49 -4.24
N GLY A 189 0.61 -7.75 -4.60
CA GLY A 189 1.69 -8.53 -3.99
C GLY A 189 3.08 -7.97 -4.29
N MET A 190 3.32 -7.51 -5.52
CA MET A 190 4.56 -6.82 -5.89
C MET A 190 4.67 -5.44 -5.22
N ASP A 191 3.56 -4.77 -4.98
CA ASP A 191 3.52 -3.53 -4.22
C ASP A 191 3.93 -3.75 -2.75
N ALA A 192 3.38 -4.78 -2.09
CA ALA A 192 3.81 -5.18 -0.74
C ALA A 192 5.31 -5.54 -0.69
N LEU A 193 5.82 -6.27 -1.69
CA LEU A 193 7.25 -6.55 -1.80
C LEU A 193 8.07 -5.27 -1.91
N THR A 194 7.63 -4.35 -2.76
CA THR A 194 8.31 -3.07 -2.95
C THR A 194 8.35 -2.26 -1.66
N HIS A 195 7.22 -2.17 -0.95
CA HIS A 195 7.13 -1.53 0.36
C HIS A 195 8.16 -2.10 1.36
N ALA A 196 8.18 -3.44 1.49
CA ALA A 196 9.07 -4.10 2.44
C ALA A 196 10.55 -3.92 2.10
N VAL A 197 10.93 -4.12 0.82
CA VAL A 197 12.33 -3.97 0.37
C VAL A 197 12.80 -2.52 0.49
N GLU A 198 11.97 -1.56 0.07
CA GLU A 198 12.33 -0.15 0.16
C GLU A 198 12.43 0.33 1.61
N ALA A 199 11.51 -0.08 2.48
CA ALA A 199 11.58 0.24 3.90
C ALA A 199 12.86 -0.32 4.55
N TYR A 200 13.25 -1.55 4.20
CA TYR A 200 14.48 -2.20 4.67
C TYR A 200 15.74 -1.49 4.17
N ALA A 201 15.76 -1.11 2.89
CA ALA A 201 16.88 -0.40 2.25
C ALA A 201 16.78 1.13 2.35
N SER A 202 15.95 1.65 3.26
CA SER A 202 15.81 3.09 3.51
C SER A 202 16.87 3.60 4.49
N LYS A 203 17.28 4.86 4.33
CA LYS A 203 18.05 5.61 5.36
C LYS A 203 17.30 5.75 6.69
N LYS A 204 15.96 5.55 6.68
CA LYS A 204 15.10 5.62 7.87
C LYS A 204 14.79 4.24 8.47
N ALA A 205 15.38 3.17 7.94
CA ALA A 205 15.25 1.83 8.49
C ALA A 205 15.71 1.76 9.95
N ASN A 206 15.06 0.94 10.74
CA ASN A 206 15.38 0.71 12.15
C ASN A 206 15.16 -0.77 12.49
N PRO A 207 15.68 -1.27 13.64
CA PRO A 207 15.63 -2.70 13.96
C PRO A 207 14.22 -3.32 13.93
N LEU A 208 13.17 -2.57 14.31
CA LEU A 208 11.80 -3.08 14.27
C LEU A 208 11.28 -3.15 12.83
N THR A 209 11.50 -2.10 12.02
CA THR A 209 11.12 -2.14 10.61
C THR A 209 11.87 -3.21 9.85
N ASP A 210 13.15 -3.46 10.18
CA ASP A 210 13.96 -4.51 9.55
C ASP A 210 13.38 -5.90 9.83
N THR A 211 12.90 -6.15 11.05
CA THR A 211 12.25 -7.42 11.42
C THR A 211 10.98 -7.67 10.61
N TYR A 212 10.08 -6.69 10.55
CA TYR A 212 8.85 -6.81 9.78
C TYR A 212 9.12 -6.92 8.27
N ALA A 213 10.07 -6.15 7.75
CA ALA A 213 10.41 -6.14 6.33
C ALA A 213 10.93 -7.51 5.86
N LEU A 214 11.88 -8.11 6.59
CA LEU A 214 12.42 -9.42 6.24
C LEU A 214 11.35 -10.52 6.34
N SER A 215 10.43 -10.43 7.33
CA SER A 215 9.28 -11.33 7.44
C SER A 215 8.35 -11.19 6.23
N ALA A 216 7.97 -9.96 5.86
CA ALA A 216 7.13 -9.67 4.71
C ALA A 216 7.76 -10.18 3.40
N ILE A 217 9.04 -9.88 3.17
CA ILE A 217 9.79 -10.32 1.98
C ILE A 217 9.77 -11.84 1.85
N LYS A 218 10.11 -12.57 2.93
CA LYS A 218 10.08 -14.04 2.95
C LYS A 218 8.71 -14.60 2.57
N ARG A 219 7.63 -14.00 3.12
CA ARG A 219 6.25 -14.40 2.82
C ARG A 219 5.90 -14.14 1.36
N VAL A 220 6.21 -12.97 0.82
CA VAL A 220 5.88 -12.61 -0.56
C VAL A 220 6.58 -13.55 -1.53
N PHE A 221 7.88 -13.75 -1.41
CA PHE A 221 8.61 -14.66 -2.31
C PHE A 221 8.07 -16.10 -2.27
N LYS A 222 7.64 -16.56 -1.11
CA LYS A 222 7.10 -17.92 -0.96
C LYS A 222 5.65 -18.03 -1.44
N TYR A 223 4.80 -17.09 -1.11
CA TYR A 223 3.35 -17.26 -1.24
C TYR A 223 2.70 -16.47 -2.38
N LEU A 224 3.30 -15.38 -2.88
CA LEU A 224 2.76 -14.67 -4.04
C LEU A 224 2.68 -15.56 -5.30
N PRO A 225 3.71 -16.35 -5.66
CA PRO A 225 3.62 -17.28 -6.77
C PRO A 225 2.49 -18.31 -6.62
N ILE A 226 2.21 -18.75 -5.39
CA ILE A 226 1.13 -19.70 -5.10
C ILE A 226 -0.23 -19.00 -5.23
N ALA A 227 -0.42 -17.86 -4.59
CA ALA A 227 -1.66 -17.09 -4.64
C ALA A 227 -2.00 -16.60 -6.06
N TYR A 228 -0.97 -16.32 -6.88
CA TYR A 228 -1.13 -15.95 -8.28
C TYR A 228 -1.61 -17.12 -9.14
N LYS A 229 -1.03 -18.30 -8.97
CA LYS A 229 -1.39 -19.52 -9.72
C LYS A 229 -2.73 -20.08 -9.29
N ASP A 230 -2.96 -20.11 -7.98
CA ASP A 230 -4.16 -20.66 -7.33
C ASP A 230 -4.73 -19.61 -6.36
N GLY A 231 -5.68 -18.81 -6.87
CA GLY A 231 -6.36 -17.77 -6.10
C GLY A 231 -7.21 -18.29 -4.94
N GLU A 232 -7.56 -19.58 -4.95
CA GLU A 232 -8.37 -20.23 -3.91
C GLU A 232 -7.51 -20.82 -2.76
N ASN A 233 -6.18 -20.74 -2.85
CA ASN A 233 -5.28 -21.23 -1.83
C ASN A 233 -5.34 -20.34 -0.57
N LYS A 234 -6.14 -20.75 0.40
CA LYS A 234 -6.38 -20.02 1.65
C LYS A 234 -5.09 -19.67 2.38
N LYS A 235 -4.15 -20.63 2.49
CA LYS A 235 -2.88 -20.36 3.19
C LYS A 235 -2.06 -19.29 2.50
N ALA A 236 -1.98 -19.34 1.16
CA ALA A 236 -1.27 -18.30 0.42
C ALA A 236 -1.95 -16.93 0.56
N ARG A 237 -3.29 -16.85 0.54
CA ARG A 237 -4.03 -15.60 0.77
C ARG A 237 -3.79 -15.05 2.18
N GLU A 238 -3.84 -15.90 3.19
CA GLU A 238 -3.56 -15.52 4.59
C GLU A 238 -2.14 -14.94 4.74
N GLU A 239 -1.14 -15.65 4.20
CA GLU A 239 0.26 -15.23 4.28
C GLU A 239 0.52 -13.93 3.50
N MET A 240 -0.13 -13.75 2.34
CA MET A 240 -0.05 -12.50 1.59
C MET A 240 -0.73 -11.33 2.31
N ALA A 241 -1.87 -11.56 2.97
CA ALA A 241 -2.54 -10.53 3.76
C ALA A 241 -1.65 -10.08 4.94
N LEU A 242 -1.01 -11.03 5.62
CA LEU A 242 -0.05 -10.73 6.68
C LEU A 242 1.19 -9.99 6.15
N ALA A 243 1.75 -10.42 5.01
CA ALA A 243 2.88 -9.73 4.38
C ALA A 243 2.56 -8.27 4.02
N ALA A 244 1.36 -8.00 3.49
CA ALA A 244 0.93 -6.64 3.16
C ALA A 244 0.81 -5.76 4.41
N TYR A 245 0.26 -6.29 5.50
CA TYR A 245 0.21 -5.60 6.79
C TYR A 245 1.61 -5.30 7.33
N GLU A 246 2.50 -6.30 7.37
CA GLU A 246 3.90 -6.13 7.80
C GLU A 246 4.61 -5.07 6.96
N ALA A 247 4.43 -5.07 5.64
CA ALA A 247 4.97 -4.07 4.73
C ALA A 247 4.41 -2.66 5.00
N GLY A 248 3.11 -2.55 5.29
CA GLY A 248 2.46 -1.32 5.72
C GLY A 248 3.06 -0.77 7.02
N VAL A 249 3.26 -1.63 8.03
CA VAL A 249 3.96 -1.28 9.27
C VAL A 249 5.36 -0.74 8.98
N CYS A 250 6.08 -1.36 8.04
CA CYS A 250 7.43 -0.93 7.68
C CYS A 250 7.44 0.49 7.10
N ILE A 251 6.62 0.78 6.09
CA ILE A 251 6.60 2.11 5.47
C ILE A 251 6.04 3.19 6.40
N ASN A 252 5.16 2.83 7.32
CA ASN A 252 4.65 3.74 8.35
C ASN A 252 5.76 4.25 9.27
N ASN A 253 6.74 3.41 9.57
CA ASN A 253 7.80 3.64 10.56
C ASN A 253 9.22 3.81 9.95
N SER A 254 9.31 3.76 8.62
CA SER A 254 10.50 4.01 7.82
C SER A 254 10.14 4.92 6.66
N SER A 255 10.33 4.47 5.41
CA SER A 255 9.92 5.23 4.22
C SER A 255 9.94 4.36 2.96
N VAL A 256 9.18 4.76 1.96
CA VAL A 256 9.41 4.36 0.56
C VAL A 256 10.58 5.15 -0.04
N THR A 257 11.20 4.65 -1.10
CA THR A 257 12.42 5.19 -1.67
C THR A 257 12.34 5.37 -3.20
N LEU A 258 13.30 4.85 -3.94
CA LEU A 258 13.53 5.07 -5.35
C LEU A 258 12.39 4.54 -6.25
N VAL A 259 11.92 3.31 -5.99
CA VAL A 259 10.88 2.66 -6.83
C VAL A 259 9.59 3.48 -6.78
N HIS A 260 9.11 3.79 -5.59
CA HIS A 260 7.90 4.60 -5.40
C HIS A 260 8.07 6.03 -5.95
N GLY A 261 9.26 6.61 -5.79
CA GLY A 261 9.56 7.92 -6.37
C GLY A 261 9.39 7.92 -7.88
N MET A 262 9.93 6.90 -8.56
CA MET A 262 9.92 6.78 -10.01
C MET A 262 8.58 6.27 -10.58
N SER A 263 7.83 5.50 -9.83
CA SER A 263 6.55 4.93 -10.28
C SER A 263 5.41 5.95 -10.35
N ARG A 264 5.41 6.93 -9.44
CA ARG A 264 4.35 7.96 -9.37
C ARG A 264 4.18 8.75 -10.68
N PRO A 265 5.24 9.28 -11.31
CA PRO A 265 5.11 9.96 -12.60
C PRO A 265 4.59 9.05 -13.71
N ILE A 266 5.01 7.76 -13.74
CA ILE A 266 4.51 6.79 -14.72
C ILE A 266 3.00 6.59 -14.53
N GLY A 267 2.56 6.37 -13.29
CA GLY A 267 1.14 6.23 -12.98
C GLY A 267 0.32 7.45 -13.38
N ALA A 268 0.82 8.66 -13.09
CA ALA A 268 0.13 9.90 -13.39
C ALA A 268 0.03 10.22 -14.89
N LEU A 269 1.11 10.01 -15.65
CA LEU A 269 1.20 10.42 -17.06
C LEU A 269 0.67 9.34 -18.02
N PHE A 270 0.81 8.07 -17.66
CA PHE A 270 0.46 6.94 -18.54
C PHE A 270 -0.70 6.10 -17.98
N HIS A 271 -1.33 6.55 -16.89
CA HIS A 271 -2.47 5.88 -16.25
C HIS A 271 -2.21 4.41 -15.88
N VAL A 272 -0.97 4.11 -15.49
CA VAL A 272 -0.56 2.78 -15.03
C VAL A 272 -1.00 2.61 -13.57
N ALA A 273 -1.64 1.49 -13.26
CA ALA A 273 -2.01 1.15 -11.89
C ALA A 273 -0.77 1.11 -10.98
N HIS A 274 -0.88 1.65 -9.77
CA HIS A 274 0.25 1.89 -8.86
C HIS A 274 1.15 0.66 -8.63
N GLY A 275 0.57 -0.48 -8.24
CA GLY A 275 1.34 -1.70 -8.00
C GLY A 275 2.02 -2.26 -9.25
N ILE A 276 1.40 -2.11 -10.43
CA ILE A 276 2.03 -2.50 -11.71
C ILE A 276 3.19 -1.57 -12.05
N SER A 277 3.03 -0.26 -11.85
CA SER A 277 4.10 0.70 -12.07
C SER A 277 5.31 0.42 -11.17
N ASN A 278 5.09 0.10 -9.90
CA ASN A 278 6.15 -0.34 -8.99
C ASN A 278 6.81 -1.63 -9.46
N ALA A 279 6.02 -2.63 -9.87
CA ALA A 279 6.52 -3.92 -10.33
C ALA A 279 7.38 -3.83 -11.60
N MET A 280 7.03 -2.97 -12.55
CA MET A 280 7.85 -2.71 -13.76
C MET A 280 9.21 -2.09 -13.44
N LEU A 281 9.31 -1.34 -12.36
CA LEU A 281 10.49 -0.57 -11.98
C LEU A 281 11.42 -1.30 -11.00
N ILE A 282 10.87 -2.19 -10.17
CA ILE A 282 11.55 -2.70 -8.97
C ILE A 282 12.92 -3.30 -9.29
N LYS A 283 13.02 -4.14 -10.33
CA LYS A 283 14.27 -4.80 -10.71
C LYS A 283 15.36 -3.80 -11.08
N GLU A 284 15.06 -2.87 -11.99
CA GLU A 284 16.06 -1.91 -12.49
C GLU A 284 16.48 -0.91 -11.39
N CYS A 285 15.53 -0.46 -10.58
CA CYS A 285 15.80 0.41 -9.45
C CYS A 285 16.69 -0.27 -8.40
N LEU A 286 16.35 -1.52 -8.00
CA LEU A 286 17.10 -2.23 -6.99
C LEU A 286 18.47 -2.69 -7.51
N SER A 287 18.59 -3.09 -8.78
CA SER A 287 19.88 -3.36 -9.43
C SER A 287 20.80 -2.15 -9.39
N TYR A 288 20.24 -0.93 -9.45
CA TYR A 288 21.02 0.29 -9.35
C TYR A 288 21.50 0.59 -7.94
N VAL A 289 20.77 0.18 -6.91
CA VAL A 289 21.04 0.58 -5.51
C VAL A 289 21.71 -0.51 -4.66
N ILE A 290 21.86 -1.74 -5.14
CA ILE A 290 22.42 -2.84 -4.34
C ILE A 290 23.83 -2.56 -3.83
N ASP A 291 24.67 -1.84 -4.59
CA ASP A 291 26.02 -1.44 -4.22
C ASP A 291 26.05 -0.37 -3.10
N GLY A 292 24.93 0.21 -2.76
CA GLY A 292 24.77 1.10 -1.61
C GLY A 292 24.82 0.35 -0.25
N SER A 293 24.49 -0.94 -0.24
CA SER A 293 24.65 -1.84 0.90
C SER A 293 24.48 -3.29 0.51
N TYR A 294 25.56 -3.93 0.03
CA TYR A 294 25.53 -5.37 -0.28
C TYR A 294 25.06 -6.22 0.91
N GLU A 295 25.45 -5.89 2.14
CA GLU A 295 25.01 -6.58 3.35
C GLU A 295 23.50 -6.65 3.47
N LYS A 296 22.78 -5.54 3.33
CA LYS A 296 21.32 -5.52 3.44
C LYS A 296 20.65 -6.37 2.36
N PHE A 297 21.08 -6.25 1.12
CA PHE A 297 20.50 -7.03 0.02
C PHE A 297 20.88 -8.51 0.06
N ALA A 298 22.08 -8.83 0.57
CA ALA A 298 22.49 -10.21 0.86
C ALA A 298 21.60 -10.85 1.95
N ASN A 299 21.29 -10.11 3.00
CA ASN A 299 20.37 -10.59 4.05
C ASN A 299 18.98 -10.89 3.49
N ILE A 300 18.47 -10.09 2.54
CA ILE A 300 17.22 -10.40 1.83
C ILE A 300 17.37 -11.73 1.08
N ALA A 301 18.43 -11.92 0.30
CA ALA A 301 18.65 -13.15 -0.45
C ALA A 301 18.70 -14.40 0.46
N ARG A 302 19.38 -14.31 1.60
CA ARG A 302 19.50 -15.38 2.60
C ARG A 302 18.14 -15.73 3.24
N VAL A 303 17.33 -14.72 3.53
CA VAL A 303 15.98 -14.94 4.07
C VAL A 303 15.05 -15.62 3.05
N ILE A 304 15.23 -15.33 1.75
CA ILE A 304 14.47 -15.98 0.67
C ILE A 304 14.91 -17.44 0.48
N ASN A 305 16.22 -17.67 0.46
CA ASN A 305 16.79 -19.01 0.23
C ASN A 305 18.08 -19.19 1.04
N GLU A 306 18.08 -20.16 1.94
CA GLU A 306 19.21 -20.50 2.82
C GLU A 306 20.46 -20.99 2.04
N ASP A 307 20.31 -21.46 0.79
CA ASP A 307 21.44 -21.80 -0.08
C ASP A 307 22.40 -20.62 -0.31
N ASN A 308 21.91 -19.39 -0.12
CA ASN A 308 22.68 -18.16 -0.25
C ASN A 308 23.58 -17.86 0.97
N ASP A 309 23.50 -18.62 2.05
CA ASP A 309 24.28 -18.38 3.28
C ASP A 309 25.79 -18.50 3.05
N ASN A 310 26.22 -19.31 2.08
CA ASN A 310 27.64 -19.51 1.75
C ASN A 310 28.20 -18.50 0.73
N LEU A 311 27.36 -17.63 0.18
CA LEU A 311 27.74 -16.62 -0.78
C LEU A 311 28.32 -15.37 -0.06
N SER A 312 29.24 -14.68 -0.72
CA SER A 312 29.64 -13.34 -0.28
C SER A 312 28.44 -12.37 -0.35
N ASP A 313 28.47 -11.27 0.38
CA ASP A 313 27.40 -10.30 0.37
C ASP A 313 27.10 -9.75 -1.05
N LYS A 314 28.16 -9.58 -1.85
CA LYS A 314 27.98 -9.16 -3.24
C LYS A 314 27.26 -10.22 -4.08
N GLU A 315 27.73 -11.47 -4.04
CA GLU A 315 27.11 -12.58 -4.79
C GLU A 315 25.66 -12.83 -4.34
N ALA A 316 25.40 -12.83 -3.03
CA ALA A 316 24.05 -13.00 -2.50
C ALA A 316 23.12 -11.85 -2.90
N SER A 317 23.61 -10.60 -2.93
CA SER A 317 22.81 -9.46 -3.39
C SER A 317 22.48 -9.53 -4.89
N GLU A 318 23.40 -10.03 -5.72
CA GLU A 318 23.16 -10.31 -7.15
C GLU A 318 22.11 -11.43 -7.31
N GLU A 319 22.16 -12.48 -6.47
CA GLU A 319 21.14 -13.54 -6.49
C GLU A 319 19.75 -13.01 -6.08
N PHE A 320 19.65 -12.06 -5.16
CA PHE A 320 18.38 -11.39 -4.87
C PHE A 320 17.76 -10.74 -6.13
N ILE A 321 18.56 -10.09 -6.98
CA ILE A 321 18.05 -9.53 -8.25
C ILE A 321 17.55 -10.62 -9.19
N ASN A 322 18.22 -11.78 -9.23
CA ASN A 322 17.76 -12.93 -10.00
C ASN A 322 16.42 -13.47 -9.48
N GLU A 323 16.23 -13.55 -8.16
CA GLU A 323 14.96 -13.95 -7.57
C GLU A 323 13.83 -12.93 -7.84
N LEU A 324 14.14 -11.62 -7.87
CA LEU A 324 13.18 -10.60 -8.30
C LEU A 324 12.75 -10.80 -9.75
N ASP A 325 13.67 -11.12 -10.64
CA ASP A 325 13.35 -11.40 -12.04
C ASP A 325 12.43 -12.62 -12.16
N LYS A 326 12.73 -13.69 -11.40
CA LYS A 326 11.90 -14.90 -11.37
C LYS A 326 10.47 -14.63 -10.90
N ILE A 327 10.29 -13.88 -9.81
CA ILE A 327 8.94 -13.58 -9.29
C ILE A 327 8.15 -12.66 -10.23
N CYS A 328 8.80 -11.68 -10.86
CA CYS A 328 8.18 -10.83 -11.88
C CYS A 328 7.68 -11.67 -13.07
N ASN A 329 8.50 -12.62 -13.56
CA ASN A 329 8.13 -13.51 -14.64
C ASN A 329 6.99 -14.47 -14.23
N ILE A 330 7.00 -15.04 -13.03
CA ILE A 330 5.92 -15.91 -12.52
C ILE A 330 4.59 -15.16 -12.44
N CYS A 331 4.64 -13.90 -12.01
CA CYS A 331 3.47 -13.03 -11.86
C CYS A 331 3.07 -12.33 -13.17
N GLU A 332 3.73 -12.65 -14.27
CA GLU A 332 3.46 -12.10 -15.62
C GLU A 332 3.43 -10.55 -15.61
N ILE A 333 4.40 -9.94 -14.88
CA ILE A 333 4.51 -8.47 -14.84
C ILE A 333 4.89 -7.96 -16.23
N PRO A 334 4.07 -7.11 -16.85
CA PRO A 334 4.32 -6.63 -18.19
C PRO A 334 5.50 -5.63 -18.21
N THR A 335 6.22 -5.59 -19.31
CA THR A 335 7.11 -4.48 -19.63
C THR A 335 6.31 -3.21 -19.99
N LEU A 336 6.96 -2.05 -20.02
CA LEU A 336 6.31 -0.80 -20.46
C LEU A 336 5.69 -0.94 -21.87
N LYS A 337 6.37 -1.65 -22.77
CA LYS A 337 5.91 -1.91 -24.14
C LYS A 337 4.68 -2.81 -24.16
N GLU A 338 4.69 -3.91 -23.40
CA GLU A 338 3.57 -4.86 -23.33
C GLU A 338 2.34 -4.24 -22.65
N TYR A 339 2.55 -3.31 -21.74
CA TYR A 339 1.46 -2.52 -21.14
C TYR A 339 0.84 -1.54 -22.14
N GLY A 340 1.53 -1.23 -23.23
CA GLY A 340 1.04 -0.34 -24.29
C GLY A 340 1.52 1.10 -24.18
N ILE A 341 2.55 1.38 -23.39
CA ILE A 341 3.14 2.72 -23.30
C ILE A 341 3.89 3.05 -24.58
N ASN A 342 3.66 4.25 -25.13
CA ASN A 342 4.37 4.72 -26.31
C ASN A 342 5.80 5.13 -25.94
N LYS A 343 6.80 4.53 -26.61
CA LYS A 343 8.21 4.75 -26.33
C LYS A 343 8.64 6.21 -26.55
N ASP A 344 8.23 6.81 -27.67
CA ASP A 344 8.66 8.18 -28.03
C ASP A 344 8.06 9.20 -27.07
N GLU A 345 6.81 9.00 -26.65
CA GLU A 345 6.16 9.83 -25.64
C GLU A 345 6.84 9.68 -24.28
N PHE A 346 7.18 8.46 -23.87
CA PHE A 346 7.93 8.19 -22.64
C PHE A 346 9.27 8.93 -22.63
N TYR A 347 10.06 8.82 -23.71
CA TYR A 347 11.36 9.51 -23.82
C TYR A 347 11.21 11.03 -23.79
N LYS A 348 10.16 11.58 -24.43
CA LYS A 348 9.86 13.01 -24.40
C LYS A 348 9.56 13.54 -23.01
N LEU A 349 8.92 12.71 -22.17
CA LEU A 349 8.51 13.08 -20.80
C LEU A 349 9.53 12.66 -19.72
N MET A 350 10.58 11.94 -20.09
CA MET A 350 11.53 11.31 -19.14
C MET A 350 12.19 12.33 -18.21
N ASP A 351 12.62 13.48 -18.73
CA ASP A 351 13.24 14.55 -17.93
C ASP A 351 12.26 15.10 -16.87
N LYS A 352 11.00 15.32 -17.27
CA LYS A 352 9.94 15.74 -16.37
C LYS A 352 9.63 14.67 -15.32
N MET A 353 9.55 13.40 -15.71
CA MET A 353 9.33 12.30 -14.77
C MET A 353 10.44 12.19 -13.73
N ALA A 354 11.69 12.37 -14.15
CA ALA A 354 12.83 12.36 -13.24
C ALA A 354 12.78 13.56 -12.26
N GLU A 355 12.37 14.73 -12.73
CA GLU A 355 12.15 15.93 -11.90
C GLU A 355 11.04 15.69 -10.87
N ASP A 356 9.87 15.22 -11.32
CA ASP A 356 8.71 14.94 -10.46
C ASP A 356 9.06 13.86 -9.41
N ALA A 357 9.83 12.84 -9.79
CA ALA A 357 10.31 11.81 -8.88
C ALA A 357 11.22 12.39 -7.79
N MET A 358 12.19 13.25 -8.14
CA MET A 358 13.06 13.92 -7.17
C MET A 358 12.25 14.82 -6.22
N ASN A 359 11.31 15.59 -6.77
CA ASN A 359 10.45 16.50 -5.99
C ASN A 359 9.53 15.76 -5.01
N SER A 360 9.21 14.48 -5.27
CA SER A 360 8.46 13.64 -4.33
C SER A 360 9.18 13.40 -2.99
N GLY A 361 10.48 13.64 -2.94
CA GLY A 361 11.34 13.39 -1.78
C GLY A 361 11.65 11.91 -1.50
N SER A 362 10.96 10.97 -2.16
CA SER A 362 11.16 9.53 -1.92
C SER A 362 12.56 9.04 -2.31
N PRO A 363 13.16 9.43 -3.46
CA PRO A 363 14.52 9.01 -3.80
C PRO A 363 15.58 9.45 -2.80
N SER A 364 15.38 10.54 -2.06
CA SER A 364 16.32 11.03 -1.04
C SER A 364 16.45 10.09 0.18
N ASN A 365 15.45 9.23 0.41
CA ASN A 365 15.44 8.23 1.47
C ASN A 365 16.22 6.97 1.10
N THR A 366 16.65 6.81 -0.17
CA THR A 366 17.39 5.65 -0.66
C THR A 366 18.77 5.58 -0.01
N ILE A 367 19.20 4.37 0.37
CA ILE A 367 20.50 4.13 1.02
C ILE A 367 21.68 4.65 0.19
N LYS A 368 21.58 4.56 -1.14
CA LYS A 368 22.51 5.18 -2.10
C LYS A 368 22.06 6.59 -2.42
N ASN A 369 23.00 7.51 -2.62
CA ASN A 369 22.68 8.85 -3.10
C ASN A 369 22.22 8.78 -4.56
N ILE A 370 21.12 9.43 -4.87
CA ILE A 370 20.48 9.40 -6.17
C ILE A 370 20.44 10.81 -6.76
N SER A 371 20.88 10.95 -8.00
CA SER A 371 20.76 12.17 -8.79
C SER A 371 19.64 12.05 -9.83
N LYS A 372 19.18 13.18 -10.38
CA LYS A 372 18.21 13.20 -11.50
C LYS A 372 18.71 12.39 -12.70
N GLN A 373 20.02 12.47 -13.01
CA GLN A 373 20.60 11.72 -14.13
C GLN A 373 20.53 10.20 -13.90
N ASP A 374 20.66 9.75 -12.66
CA ASP A 374 20.52 8.33 -12.33
C ASP A 374 19.10 7.83 -12.62
N LEU A 375 18.09 8.63 -12.31
CA LEU A 375 16.68 8.31 -12.62
C LEU A 375 16.47 8.19 -14.14
N ILE A 376 17.00 9.12 -14.91
CA ILE A 376 16.96 9.08 -16.39
C ILE A 376 17.60 7.78 -16.90
N ASN A 377 18.79 7.44 -16.41
CA ASN A 377 19.51 6.23 -16.80
C ASN A 377 18.71 4.95 -16.46
N ILE A 378 18.00 4.92 -15.33
CA ILE A 378 17.14 3.79 -14.96
C ILE A 378 15.92 3.71 -15.87
N TYR A 379 15.24 4.84 -16.15
CA TYR A 379 14.11 4.88 -17.09
C TYR A 379 14.50 4.38 -18.50
N GLU A 380 15.70 4.72 -18.98
CA GLU A 380 16.20 4.22 -20.27
C GLU A 380 16.38 2.70 -20.29
N LYS A 381 16.80 2.11 -19.17
CA LYS A 381 16.98 0.65 -19.06
C LYS A 381 15.69 -0.13 -19.18
N LEU A 382 14.55 0.44 -18.81
CA LEU A 382 13.24 -0.21 -18.92
C LEU A 382 12.81 -0.52 -20.37
N TRP A 383 13.53 0.03 -21.35
CA TRP A 383 13.25 -0.15 -22.78
C TRP A 383 14.28 -1.04 -23.50
N LYS A 384 15.27 -1.56 -22.78
CA LYS A 384 16.31 -2.46 -23.30
C LYS A 384 15.96 -3.91 -23.05
#